data_65722482f041b2f31535f71a9cfc0e14
#
_entry.id   65722482f041b2f31535f71a9cfc0e14
#
_cell.length_a   1.000
_cell.length_b   1.000
_cell.length_c   1.000
_cell.angle_alpha   90.00
_cell.angle_beta   90.00
_cell.angle_gamma   90.00
#
_symmetry.space_group_name_H-M   'P 1'
#
loop_
_entity.id
_entity.type
_entity.pdbx_description
1 polymer ?
#
loop_
_entity_poly.entity_id
_entity_poly.type
_entity_poly.pdbx_seq_one_letter_code
_entity_poly.pdbx_strand_id
1 'polypeptide(L)'
;MKPTVPFLALALLVQTASAENWPNWRGPNQDGSSSETGLPAKFSTKEGVKWTTDLPGIAASVPVIWGDNIFITAPLKDQKKLVGLCYDKASGKEKWRTTISEADEVQWDDKSNLASPSAATDGERVYFLFANAVAAACDFSGKIIWKRDFKETHGAFATQWTYGSSPTIDSDKLYIQVLQRNETFQFQGKFNKGTEGKDMSSYVLAIDPATGKDIWKHIRPSLAAVESLEAFSSPVFTTYKDQRLMLISGGDTLTIHEAATGKEISRVATWNPPGDGYNKFFRLVPSPVVGDGIAIVCAPKNSPVFALPLDAKGETQPIWQTEPKGVTSDVPTPAFYKGKFYVLDGGKKLLSCLEPKTGKVIWTGELGGKTKFESSPTVADDKVYCVNFWGEVYVAKANSDQFELLSVNEMGNGSKPNGNADSVRASISVSDSSLFIRTQDKLFRVGK
;
A
#
# COMPACT_ATOMS: atom_id res chain seq x y z
N MET A 1 -42.46 -9.01 -59.96
CA MET A 1 -41.14 -9.05 -59.28
C MET A 1 -41.25 -8.23 -58.03
N LYS A 2 -41.19 -8.87 -56.83
CA LYS A 2 -41.19 -8.16 -55.53
C LYS A 2 -39.73 -7.96 -55.11
N PRO A 3 -39.32 -6.81 -54.61
CA PRO A 3 -37.94 -6.60 -54.14
C PRO A 3 -37.76 -7.28 -52.80
N THR A 4 -36.77 -8.15 -52.71
CA THR A 4 -36.25 -8.71 -51.44
C THR A 4 -35.30 -7.70 -50.78
N VAL A 5 -35.68 -7.22 -49.60
CA VAL A 5 -34.82 -6.36 -48.74
C VAL A 5 -33.94 -7.30 -47.92
N PRO A 6 -32.61 -7.15 -47.98
CA PRO A 6 -31.73 -7.95 -47.08
C PRO A 6 -31.80 -7.39 -45.68
N PHE A 7 -32.11 -8.24 -44.70
CA PHE A 7 -31.97 -7.98 -43.28
C PHE A 7 -30.48 -8.02 -42.91
N LEU A 8 -29.91 -6.86 -42.63
CA LEU A 8 -28.56 -6.76 -42.06
C LEU A 8 -28.66 -7.03 -40.57
N ALA A 9 -28.25 -8.23 -40.13
CA ALA A 9 -28.12 -8.56 -38.69
C ALA A 9 -26.91 -7.82 -38.12
N LEU A 10 -27.17 -6.78 -37.33
CA LEU A 10 -26.16 -6.08 -36.56
C LEU A 10 -25.77 -6.96 -35.36
N ALA A 11 -24.63 -7.67 -35.46
CA ALA A 11 -24.06 -8.38 -34.36
C ALA A 11 -23.49 -7.37 -33.32
N LEU A 12 -24.19 -7.14 -32.22
CA LEU A 12 -23.65 -6.45 -31.05
C LEU A 12 -22.51 -7.31 -30.49
N LEU A 13 -21.28 -6.90 -30.74
CA LEU A 13 -20.11 -7.35 -29.98
C LEU A 13 -20.26 -6.81 -28.55
N VAL A 14 -20.75 -7.64 -27.65
CA VAL A 14 -20.64 -7.39 -26.21
C VAL A 14 -19.15 -7.54 -25.87
N GLN A 15 -18.44 -6.42 -25.82
CA GLN A 15 -17.12 -6.41 -25.18
C GLN A 15 -17.33 -6.68 -23.70
N THR A 16 -17.05 -7.90 -23.28
CA THR A 16 -16.90 -8.20 -21.85
C THR A 16 -15.67 -7.41 -21.38
N ALA A 17 -15.89 -6.36 -20.60
CA ALA A 17 -14.81 -5.66 -19.93
C ALA A 17 -14.05 -6.72 -19.09
N SER A 18 -12.76 -6.88 -19.36
CA SER A 18 -11.91 -7.75 -18.53
C SER A 18 -11.87 -7.16 -17.13
N ALA A 19 -12.04 -8.01 -16.12
CA ALA A 19 -11.91 -7.59 -14.72
C ALA A 19 -10.56 -6.92 -14.49
N GLU A 20 -10.57 -5.80 -13.76
CA GLU A 20 -9.35 -5.07 -13.45
C GLU A 20 -8.46 -5.89 -12.50
N ASN A 21 -7.17 -5.95 -12.77
CA ASN A 21 -6.18 -6.53 -11.89
C ASN A 21 -5.81 -5.55 -10.76
N TRP A 22 -5.35 -6.09 -9.62
CA TRP A 22 -4.83 -5.32 -8.48
C TRP A 22 -3.37 -5.73 -8.22
N PRO A 23 -2.41 -5.28 -9.05
CA PRO A 23 -1.06 -5.85 -9.12
C PRO A 23 -0.12 -5.45 -8.00
N ASN A 24 -0.42 -4.39 -7.26
CA ASN A 24 0.36 -3.82 -6.16
C ASN A 24 -0.54 -3.48 -4.98
N TRP A 25 0.03 -3.22 -3.81
CA TRP A 25 -0.72 -2.94 -2.58
C TRP A 25 -1.70 -1.75 -2.68
N ARG A 26 -1.48 -0.80 -3.61
CA ARG A 26 -2.37 0.35 -3.88
C ARG A 26 -3.09 0.26 -5.23
N GLY A 27 -3.16 -0.94 -5.81
CA GLY A 27 -3.89 -1.19 -7.04
C GLY A 27 -3.17 -0.81 -8.32
N PRO A 28 -3.88 -0.79 -9.45
CA PRO A 28 -3.29 -0.64 -10.77
C PRO A 28 -2.61 0.72 -10.99
N ASN A 29 -3.18 1.78 -10.42
CA ASN A 29 -2.66 3.14 -10.54
C ASN A 29 -1.77 3.55 -9.36
N GLN A 30 -1.59 2.70 -8.36
CA GLN A 30 -0.86 2.96 -7.11
C GLN A 30 -1.40 4.14 -6.29
N ASP A 31 -2.63 4.56 -6.55
CA ASP A 31 -3.33 5.69 -5.94
C ASP A 31 -4.50 5.26 -5.03
N GLY A 32 -4.73 3.96 -4.89
CA GLY A 32 -5.81 3.39 -4.09
C GLY A 32 -7.17 3.42 -4.77
N SER A 33 -7.22 3.66 -6.07
CA SER A 33 -8.46 3.66 -6.83
C SER A 33 -8.59 2.48 -7.79
N SER A 34 -9.83 2.23 -8.23
CA SER A 34 -10.19 1.25 -9.25
C SER A 34 -11.27 1.80 -10.17
N SER A 35 -11.26 1.36 -11.42
CA SER A 35 -12.29 1.64 -12.41
C SER A 35 -13.49 0.71 -12.33
N GLU A 36 -13.42 -0.33 -11.50
CA GLU A 36 -14.50 -1.31 -11.28
C GLU A 36 -15.79 -0.64 -10.80
N THR A 37 -16.91 -1.17 -11.24
CA THR A 37 -18.26 -0.70 -10.93
C THR A 37 -19.13 -1.81 -10.37
N GLY A 38 -20.34 -1.47 -9.91
CA GLY A 38 -21.28 -2.44 -9.33
C GLY A 38 -20.90 -2.93 -7.94
N LEU A 39 -20.01 -2.23 -7.24
CA LEU A 39 -19.51 -2.61 -5.92
C LEU A 39 -20.57 -2.38 -4.84
N PRO A 40 -20.67 -3.28 -3.84
CA PRO A 40 -21.66 -3.18 -2.79
C PRO A 40 -21.32 -2.06 -1.78
N ALA A 41 -22.34 -1.33 -1.31
CA ALA A 41 -22.21 -0.45 -0.17
C ALA A 41 -22.59 -1.17 1.14
N LYS A 42 -23.58 -2.06 1.09
CA LYS A 42 -24.07 -2.81 2.26
C LYS A 42 -23.73 -4.30 2.11
N PHE A 43 -23.12 -4.86 3.12
CA PHE A 43 -22.72 -6.26 3.21
C PHE A 43 -22.39 -6.62 4.68
N SER A 44 -22.21 -7.89 4.97
CA SER A 44 -21.74 -8.39 6.26
C SER A 44 -21.06 -9.74 6.06
N THR A 45 -20.59 -10.38 7.12
CA THR A 45 -20.06 -11.76 7.05
C THR A 45 -21.06 -12.80 6.56
N LYS A 46 -22.35 -12.45 6.48
CA LYS A 46 -23.46 -13.34 6.07
C LYS A 46 -24.16 -12.87 4.80
N GLU A 47 -24.03 -11.61 4.42
CA GLU A 47 -24.75 -11.01 3.30
C GLU A 47 -23.77 -10.43 2.29
N GLY A 48 -23.98 -10.70 1.00
CA GLY A 48 -23.13 -10.23 -0.09
C GLY A 48 -21.78 -10.93 -0.21
N VAL A 49 -21.48 -11.93 0.63
CA VAL A 49 -20.26 -12.73 0.57
C VAL A 49 -20.42 -13.85 -0.44
N LYS A 50 -19.53 -13.90 -1.44
CA LYS A 50 -19.46 -14.99 -2.42
C LYS A 50 -18.74 -16.21 -1.86
N TRP A 51 -17.65 -15.97 -1.12
CA TRP A 51 -16.90 -16.98 -0.39
C TRP A 51 -16.09 -16.36 0.75
N THR A 52 -15.72 -17.22 1.69
CA THR A 52 -14.83 -16.91 2.82
C THR A 52 -13.78 -18.01 2.90
N THR A 53 -12.53 -17.62 3.15
CA THR A 53 -11.40 -18.53 3.34
C THR A 53 -10.67 -18.23 4.62
N ASP A 54 -10.37 -19.25 5.41
CA ASP A 54 -9.52 -19.13 6.59
C ASP A 54 -8.07 -18.92 6.18
N LEU A 55 -7.39 -17.99 6.85
CA LEU A 55 -5.99 -17.69 6.60
C LEU A 55 -5.10 -18.37 7.65
N PRO A 56 -3.93 -18.87 7.26
CA PRO A 56 -3.05 -19.62 8.17
C PRO A 56 -2.33 -18.72 9.19
N GLY A 57 -2.41 -17.40 9.03
CA GLY A 57 -1.78 -16.46 9.93
C GLY A 57 -2.18 -15.02 9.64
N ILE A 58 -2.16 -14.20 10.70
CA ILE A 58 -2.51 -12.79 10.67
C ILE A 58 -1.35 -11.99 10.10
N ALA A 59 -1.62 -11.10 9.12
CA ALA A 59 -0.66 -10.15 8.60
C ALA A 59 -1.36 -8.93 7.99
N ALA A 60 -0.62 -7.84 7.77
CA ALA A 60 -1.13 -6.60 7.22
C ALA A 60 -1.14 -6.56 5.68
N SER A 61 -0.61 -7.58 5.00
CA SER A 61 -0.52 -7.57 3.53
C SER A 61 -1.88 -7.52 2.87
N VAL A 62 -1.97 -6.67 1.84
CA VAL A 62 -3.17 -6.50 1.02
C VAL A 62 -3.24 -7.63 -0.02
N PRO A 63 -4.42 -8.16 -0.33
CA PRO A 63 -4.58 -9.13 -1.41
C PRO A 63 -4.17 -8.51 -2.76
N VAL A 64 -3.22 -9.13 -3.45
CA VAL A 64 -2.80 -8.76 -4.81
C VAL A 64 -3.47 -9.70 -5.78
N ILE A 65 -4.06 -9.16 -6.86
CA ILE A 65 -4.94 -9.92 -7.75
C ILE A 65 -4.44 -9.81 -9.19
N TRP A 66 -4.30 -10.96 -9.85
CA TRP A 66 -4.02 -11.02 -11.28
C TRP A 66 -4.71 -12.20 -11.93
N GLY A 67 -5.57 -11.93 -12.91
CA GLY A 67 -6.41 -12.95 -13.53
C GLY A 67 -7.26 -13.68 -12.50
N ASP A 68 -7.09 -15.00 -12.40
CA ASP A 68 -7.80 -15.87 -11.47
C ASP A 68 -7.01 -16.17 -10.17
N ASN A 69 -5.98 -15.37 -9.87
CA ASN A 69 -5.11 -15.59 -8.73
C ASN A 69 -5.17 -14.43 -7.73
N ILE A 70 -5.18 -14.78 -6.44
CA ILE A 70 -5.03 -13.84 -5.32
C ILE A 70 -3.78 -14.23 -4.57
N PHE A 71 -2.83 -13.30 -4.47
CA PHE A 71 -1.56 -13.51 -3.78
C PHE A 71 -1.53 -12.74 -2.46
N ILE A 72 -1.14 -13.41 -1.38
CA ILE A 72 -0.93 -12.81 -0.06
C ILE A 72 0.30 -13.40 0.64
N THR A 73 0.79 -12.72 1.66
CA THR A 73 1.80 -13.22 2.59
C THR A 73 1.17 -13.62 3.91
N ALA A 74 1.73 -14.61 4.58
CA ALA A 74 1.34 -14.98 5.93
C ALA A 74 2.50 -15.56 6.74
N PRO A 75 2.50 -15.38 8.08
CA PRO A 75 3.37 -16.12 8.98
C PRO A 75 2.70 -17.42 9.39
N LEU A 76 3.47 -18.50 9.47
CA LEU A 76 3.09 -19.75 10.12
C LEU A 76 3.85 -19.81 11.45
N LYS A 77 3.31 -19.20 12.50
CA LYS A 77 3.99 -19.01 13.81
C LYS A 77 4.53 -20.32 14.38
N ASP A 78 3.68 -21.36 14.43
CA ASP A 78 4.04 -22.68 15.01
C ASP A 78 5.14 -23.39 14.23
N GLN A 79 5.29 -23.07 12.93
CA GLN A 79 6.31 -23.64 12.05
C GLN A 79 7.50 -22.73 11.84
N LYS A 80 7.49 -21.52 12.41
CA LYS A 80 8.53 -20.48 12.21
C LYS A 80 8.80 -20.17 10.73
N LYS A 81 7.75 -20.17 9.90
CA LYS A 81 7.83 -19.97 8.46
C LYS A 81 7.11 -18.72 8.01
N LEU A 82 7.63 -18.13 6.95
CA LEU A 82 7.02 -17.03 6.21
C LEU A 82 6.68 -17.54 4.81
N VAL A 83 5.41 -17.45 4.44
CA VAL A 83 4.89 -18.08 3.22
C VAL A 83 4.26 -17.08 2.27
N GLY A 84 4.46 -17.31 0.97
CA GLY A 84 3.62 -16.79 -0.10
C GLY A 84 2.47 -17.77 -0.35
N LEU A 85 1.28 -17.24 -0.57
CA LEU A 85 0.04 -17.98 -0.76
C LEU A 85 -0.63 -17.52 -2.04
N CYS A 86 -1.25 -18.45 -2.74
CA CYS A 86 -2.14 -18.18 -3.86
C CYS A 86 -3.49 -18.83 -3.64
N TYR A 87 -4.55 -18.04 -3.81
CA TYR A 87 -5.92 -18.50 -3.79
C TYR A 87 -6.57 -18.33 -5.15
N ASP A 88 -7.50 -19.21 -5.49
CA ASP A 88 -8.36 -19.07 -6.65
C ASP A 88 -9.38 -17.94 -6.43
N LYS A 89 -9.43 -16.98 -7.33
CA LYS A 89 -10.29 -15.79 -7.20
C LYS A 89 -11.78 -16.14 -7.21
N ALA A 90 -12.19 -17.15 -7.97
CA ALA A 90 -13.58 -17.51 -8.11
C ALA A 90 -14.11 -18.26 -6.88
N SER A 91 -13.33 -19.17 -6.31
CA SER A 91 -13.75 -20.08 -5.24
C SER A 91 -13.17 -19.80 -3.86
N GLY A 92 -12.12 -19.00 -3.76
CA GLY A 92 -11.37 -18.77 -2.51
C GLY A 92 -10.53 -19.98 -2.06
N LYS A 93 -10.42 -21.04 -2.86
CA LYS A 93 -9.62 -22.22 -2.52
C LYS A 93 -8.13 -21.93 -2.65
N GLU A 94 -7.33 -22.39 -1.69
CA GLU A 94 -5.87 -22.33 -1.78
C GLU A 94 -5.39 -23.17 -2.99
N LYS A 95 -4.64 -22.53 -3.90
CA LYS A 95 -4.02 -23.18 -5.06
C LYS A 95 -2.65 -23.74 -4.69
N TRP A 96 -1.87 -22.91 -3.94
CA TRP A 96 -0.56 -23.31 -3.45
C TRP A 96 -0.12 -22.45 -2.28
N ARG A 97 0.86 -22.99 -1.54
CA ARG A 97 1.57 -22.36 -0.43
C ARG A 97 3.04 -22.66 -0.57
N THR A 98 3.88 -21.60 -0.62
CA THR A 98 5.33 -21.74 -0.78
C THR A 98 6.04 -21.11 0.40
N THR A 99 6.91 -21.86 1.08
CA THR A 99 7.77 -21.32 2.13
C THR A 99 8.87 -20.50 1.48
N ILE A 100 8.89 -19.21 1.77
CA ILE A 100 9.89 -18.26 1.25
C ILE A 100 11.03 -18.10 2.25
N SER A 101 10.73 -18.02 3.55
CA SER A 101 11.73 -17.83 4.58
C SER A 101 11.37 -18.57 5.85
N GLU A 102 12.38 -18.89 6.63
CA GLU A 102 12.26 -19.32 8.01
C GLU A 102 12.75 -18.20 8.92
N ALA A 103 12.17 -18.09 10.10
CA ALA A 103 12.56 -17.11 11.11
C ALA A 103 12.30 -17.68 12.50
N ASP A 104 13.27 -17.54 13.41
CA ASP A 104 13.12 -18.00 14.79
C ASP A 104 11.94 -17.33 15.50
N GLU A 105 11.69 -16.06 15.17
CA GLU A 105 10.50 -15.33 15.58
C GLU A 105 9.90 -14.61 14.35
N VAL A 106 8.59 -14.73 14.15
CA VAL A 106 7.88 -14.07 13.04
C VAL A 106 7.35 -12.68 13.40
N GLN A 107 7.43 -12.32 14.66
CA GLN A 107 7.00 -11.02 15.19
C GLN A 107 8.11 -10.39 16.02
N TRP A 108 8.55 -9.18 15.61
CA TRP A 108 9.65 -8.44 16.23
C TRP A 108 9.19 -7.25 17.08
N ASP A 109 7.92 -6.87 16.99
CA ASP A 109 7.33 -5.79 17.77
C ASP A 109 5.83 -6.02 17.98
N ASP A 110 5.16 -5.12 18.70
CA ASP A 110 3.74 -5.21 19.05
C ASP A 110 2.80 -4.62 17.99
N LYS A 111 3.32 -4.08 16.87
CA LYS A 111 2.50 -3.43 15.84
C LYS A 111 2.18 -4.35 14.68
N SER A 112 3.12 -5.20 14.28
CA SER A 112 3.03 -5.98 13.06
C SER A 112 3.94 -7.22 13.14
N ASN A 113 4.04 -7.95 12.04
CA ASN A 113 4.90 -9.13 11.94
C ASN A 113 5.68 -9.14 10.60
N LEU A 114 6.56 -10.12 10.44
CA LEU A 114 7.46 -10.19 9.30
C LEU A 114 6.77 -10.34 7.94
N ALA A 115 5.49 -10.74 7.91
CA ALA A 115 4.70 -10.90 6.68
C ALA A 115 3.82 -9.66 6.36
N SER A 116 4.20 -8.47 6.86
CA SER A 116 3.45 -7.23 6.65
C SER A 116 3.53 -6.67 5.23
N PRO A 117 4.67 -6.72 4.50
CA PRO A 117 4.71 -6.27 3.11
C PRO A 117 3.74 -7.06 2.23
N SER A 118 3.03 -6.37 1.36
CA SER A 118 2.16 -6.98 0.34
C SER A 118 3.00 -7.50 -0.80
N ALA A 119 2.49 -8.48 -1.54
CA ALA A 119 3.11 -8.95 -2.77
C ALA A 119 3.02 -7.89 -3.90
N ALA A 120 3.73 -8.14 -5.00
CA ALA A 120 3.55 -7.45 -6.27
C ALA A 120 3.58 -8.48 -7.42
N THR A 121 3.01 -8.16 -8.57
CA THR A 121 3.02 -9.05 -9.74
C THR A 121 3.13 -8.27 -11.04
N ASP A 122 3.87 -8.85 -12.01
CA ASP A 122 3.98 -8.38 -13.40
C ASP A 122 3.03 -9.12 -14.36
N GLY A 123 2.24 -10.08 -13.83
CA GLY A 123 1.36 -10.92 -14.63
C GLY A 123 1.97 -12.25 -15.08
N GLU A 124 3.27 -12.44 -14.90
CA GLU A 124 4.00 -13.68 -15.14
C GLU A 124 4.54 -14.28 -13.84
N ARG A 125 4.96 -13.40 -12.91
CA ARG A 125 5.59 -13.74 -11.64
C ARG A 125 4.90 -12.99 -10.51
N VAL A 126 5.00 -13.56 -9.31
CA VAL A 126 4.63 -12.88 -8.07
C VAL A 126 5.87 -12.71 -7.20
N TYR A 127 6.04 -11.51 -6.65
CA TYR A 127 7.18 -11.10 -5.85
C TYR A 127 6.75 -10.96 -4.39
N PHE A 128 7.45 -11.64 -3.51
CA PHE A 128 7.26 -11.58 -2.07
C PHE A 128 8.48 -10.94 -1.41
N LEU A 129 8.23 -10.06 -0.46
CA LEU A 129 9.25 -9.49 0.42
C LEU A 129 8.78 -9.64 1.86
N PHE A 130 9.69 -10.06 2.74
CA PHE A 130 9.42 -10.16 4.17
C PHE A 130 10.29 -9.19 4.97
N ALA A 131 9.80 -8.75 6.11
CA ALA A 131 10.49 -7.76 6.94
C ALA A 131 11.85 -8.25 7.50
N ASN A 132 12.13 -9.55 7.42
CA ASN A 132 13.45 -10.11 7.72
C ASN A 132 14.44 -9.98 6.54
N ALA A 133 14.14 -9.13 5.56
CA ALA A 133 14.96 -8.84 4.38
C ALA A 133 15.12 -10.02 3.40
N VAL A 134 14.20 -11.00 3.40
CA VAL A 134 14.17 -12.08 2.41
C VAL A 134 13.12 -11.79 1.35
N ALA A 135 13.51 -11.88 0.08
CA ALA A 135 12.60 -11.77 -1.06
C ALA A 135 12.69 -12.97 -1.98
N ALA A 136 11.60 -13.24 -2.70
CA ALA A 136 11.57 -14.25 -3.75
C ALA A 136 10.60 -13.86 -4.86
N ALA A 137 10.88 -14.31 -6.09
CA ALA A 137 9.91 -14.42 -7.16
C ALA A 137 9.46 -15.87 -7.31
N CYS A 138 8.15 -16.06 -7.46
CA CYS A 138 7.56 -17.33 -7.83
C CYS A 138 6.83 -17.21 -9.17
N ASP A 139 6.76 -18.28 -9.95
CA ASP A 139 5.78 -18.37 -11.01
C ASP A 139 4.36 -18.57 -10.45
N PHE A 140 3.35 -18.54 -11.28
CA PHE A 140 1.96 -18.67 -10.84
C PHE A 140 1.57 -20.09 -10.40
N SER A 141 2.48 -21.08 -10.53
CA SER A 141 2.35 -22.40 -9.92
C SER A 141 2.90 -22.47 -8.50
N GLY A 142 3.56 -21.41 -8.03
CA GLY A 142 4.19 -21.32 -6.70
C GLY A 142 5.63 -21.81 -6.66
N LYS A 143 6.22 -22.15 -7.82
CA LYS A 143 7.64 -22.55 -7.92
C LYS A 143 8.52 -21.31 -7.79
N ILE A 144 9.50 -21.36 -6.88
CA ILE A 144 10.49 -20.29 -6.71
C ILE A 144 11.38 -20.23 -7.96
N ILE A 145 11.43 -19.05 -8.60
CA ILE A 145 12.30 -18.72 -9.71
C ILE A 145 13.65 -18.24 -9.18
N TRP A 146 13.61 -17.28 -8.25
CA TRP A 146 14.78 -16.82 -7.50
C TRP A 146 14.38 -16.47 -6.06
N LYS A 147 15.38 -16.53 -5.17
CA LYS A 147 15.27 -16.13 -3.75
C LYS A 147 16.55 -15.40 -3.36
N ARG A 148 16.40 -14.32 -2.58
CA ARG A 148 17.53 -13.53 -2.04
C ARG A 148 17.32 -13.25 -0.55
N ASP A 149 18.40 -13.31 0.18
CA ASP A 149 18.53 -12.72 1.52
C ASP A 149 19.35 -11.43 1.40
N PHE A 150 18.67 -10.29 1.51
CA PHE A 150 19.33 -8.98 1.41
C PHE A 150 20.25 -8.70 2.59
N LYS A 151 20.14 -9.41 3.72
CA LYS A 151 21.07 -9.27 4.84
C LYS A 151 22.50 -9.58 4.41
N GLU A 152 22.69 -10.51 3.51
CA GLU A 152 24.02 -10.88 3.00
C GLU A 152 24.66 -9.75 2.21
N THR A 153 23.91 -9.02 1.39
CA THR A 153 24.40 -8.00 0.47
C THR A 153 24.23 -6.58 1.00
N HIS A 154 23.08 -6.25 1.58
CA HIS A 154 22.73 -4.89 1.96
C HIS A 154 22.57 -4.68 3.48
N GLY A 155 22.62 -5.74 4.28
CA GLY A 155 22.38 -5.71 5.72
C GLY A 155 20.90 -5.89 6.10
N ALA A 156 20.65 -6.20 7.37
CA ALA A 156 19.31 -6.27 7.93
C ALA A 156 18.68 -4.88 7.98
N PHE A 157 17.37 -4.79 7.79
CA PHE A 157 16.67 -3.51 7.82
C PHE A 157 16.69 -2.86 9.21
N ALA A 158 17.17 -1.62 9.29
CA ALA A 158 17.33 -0.85 10.51
C ALA A 158 16.12 0.06 10.75
N THR A 159 14.93 -0.54 10.91
CA THR A 159 13.69 0.17 11.26
C THR A 159 13.23 -0.21 12.66
N GLN A 160 12.77 0.75 13.46
CA GLN A 160 12.34 0.54 14.84
C GLN A 160 11.16 -0.45 14.89
N TRP A 161 10.10 -0.17 14.15
CA TRP A 161 8.97 -1.07 13.97
C TRP A 161 9.25 -2.07 12.85
N THR A 162 8.43 -3.12 12.75
CA THR A 162 8.58 -4.10 11.68
C THR A 162 8.49 -3.43 10.32
N TYR A 163 9.48 -3.68 9.46
CA TYR A 163 9.52 -3.15 8.09
C TYR A 163 8.23 -3.49 7.33
N GLY A 164 7.61 -2.48 6.71
CA GLY A 164 6.29 -2.60 6.08
C GLY A 164 6.21 -2.15 4.62
N SER A 165 7.30 -1.59 4.06
CA SER A 165 7.30 -1.18 2.65
C SER A 165 7.11 -2.37 1.74
N SER A 166 6.17 -2.28 0.81
CA SER A 166 5.90 -3.33 -0.16
C SER A 166 6.80 -3.18 -1.39
N PRO A 167 7.26 -4.28 -2.01
CA PRO A 167 7.90 -4.21 -3.31
C PRO A 167 6.93 -3.64 -4.33
N THR A 168 7.43 -2.90 -5.29
CA THR A 168 6.62 -2.34 -6.38
C THR A 168 7.21 -2.75 -7.71
N ILE A 169 6.37 -3.34 -8.57
CA ILE A 169 6.75 -3.60 -9.96
C ILE A 169 6.35 -2.42 -10.83
N ASP A 170 7.26 -1.92 -11.63
CA ASP A 170 6.99 -0.88 -12.60
C ASP A 170 7.80 -1.12 -13.87
N SER A 171 7.10 -1.12 -15.01
CA SER A 171 7.70 -1.42 -16.31
C SER A 171 8.44 -2.78 -16.26
N ASP A 172 9.76 -2.76 -16.41
CA ASP A 172 10.63 -3.93 -16.45
C ASP A 172 11.47 -4.13 -15.18
N LYS A 173 11.13 -3.46 -14.07
CA LYS A 173 11.93 -3.49 -12.83
C LYS A 173 11.08 -3.72 -11.59
N LEU A 174 11.65 -4.47 -10.66
CA LEU A 174 11.13 -4.61 -9.30
C LEU A 174 11.90 -3.64 -8.39
N TYR A 175 11.17 -2.84 -7.62
CA TYR A 175 11.74 -1.83 -6.73
C TYR A 175 11.52 -2.19 -5.27
N ILE A 176 12.57 -2.03 -4.48
CA ILE A 176 12.55 -2.18 -3.03
C ILE A 176 13.11 -0.90 -2.41
N GLN A 177 12.31 -0.25 -1.58
CA GLN A 177 12.68 0.95 -0.85
C GLN A 177 13.05 0.59 0.58
N VAL A 178 14.22 1.02 1.05
CA VAL A 178 14.67 0.84 2.43
C VAL A 178 15.07 2.20 3.00
N LEU A 179 14.15 2.83 3.73
CA LEU A 179 14.43 4.07 4.47
C LEU A 179 14.56 3.69 5.94
N GLN A 180 15.77 3.86 6.48
CA GLN A 180 16.21 3.23 7.72
C GLN A 180 17.18 4.09 8.50
N ARG A 181 17.41 3.75 9.77
CA ARG A 181 18.48 4.35 10.56
C ARG A 181 19.85 4.01 9.97
N ASN A 182 20.77 4.90 10.19
CA ASN A 182 22.16 4.77 9.73
C ASN A 182 23.10 4.15 10.79
N GLU A 183 22.53 3.57 11.84
CA GLU A 183 23.22 2.88 12.94
C GLU A 183 22.48 1.63 13.38
N THR A 184 23.18 0.67 13.93
CA THR A 184 22.58 -0.52 14.55
C THR A 184 21.96 -0.16 15.89
N PHE A 185 20.82 -0.77 16.22
CA PHE A 185 20.15 -0.56 17.50
C PHE A 185 19.29 -1.75 17.90
N GLN A 186 18.82 -1.76 19.15
CA GLN A 186 17.85 -2.72 19.66
C GLN A 186 16.54 -2.01 20.03
N PHE A 187 15.41 -2.65 19.71
CA PHE A 187 14.09 -2.16 20.08
C PHE A 187 13.09 -3.32 20.18
N GLN A 188 12.36 -3.42 21.30
CA GLN A 188 11.29 -4.40 21.56
C GLN A 188 11.61 -5.81 21.09
N GLY A 189 12.75 -6.39 21.53
CA GLY A 189 13.06 -7.76 21.18
C GLY A 189 14.53 -8.11 21.33
N LYS A 190 14.84 -9.35 20.95
CA LYS A 190 16.18 -9.93 21.04
C LYS A 190 17.08 -9.60 19.87
N PHE A 191 16.52 -9.05 18.80
CA PHE A 191 17.20 -8.90 17.53
C PHE A 191 17.80 -7.51 17.36
N ASN A 192 19.04 -7.47 16.90
CA ASN A 192 19.65 -6.24 16.42
C ASN A 192 18.96 -5.82 15.13
N LYS A 193 18.61 -4.55 15.06
CA LYS A 193 18.16 -3.86 13.86
C LYS A 193 19.38 -3.33 13.13
N GLY A 194 19.47 -3.56 11.81
CA GLY A 194 20.64 -3.26 11.02
C GLY A 194 21.75 -4.32 11.13
N THR A 195 22.84 -4.14 10.42
CA THR A 195 24.01 -5.04 10.43
C THR A 195 25.27 -4.22 10.57
N GLU A 196 26.05 -4.51 11.62
CA GLU A 196 27.34 -3.87 11.86
C GLU A 196 28.30 -4.07 10.67
N GLY A 197 29.04 -3.02 10.30
CA GLY A 197 29.98 -3.04 9.17
C GLY A 197 29.34 -2.99 7.78
N LYS A 198 28.01 -2.94 7.67
CA LYS A 198 27.30 -2.68 6.41
C LYS A 198 26.95 -1.21 6.25
N ASP A 199 26.86 -0.74 5.00
CA ASP A 199 26.30 0.56 4.68
C ASP A 199 24.80 0.57 4.98
N MET A 200 24.40 1.31 6.02
CA MET A 200 23.00 1.45 6.45
C MET A 200 22.37 2.76 5.97
N SER A 201 22.93 3.41 4.97
CA SER A 201 22.26 4.52 4.31
C SER A 201 20.89 4.11 3.78
N SER A 202 19.93 5.03 3.80
CA SER A 202 18.64 4.84 3.15
C SER A 202 18.80 4.74 1.64
N TYR A 203 18.11 3.80 0.99
CA TYR A 203 18.25 3.54 -0.45
C TYR A 203 16.97 3.06 -1.12
N VAL A 204 16.97 3.14 -2.44
CA VAL A 204 16.07 2.39 -3.33
C VAL A 204 16.91 1.47 -4.19
N LEU A 205 16.44 0.25 -4.34
CA LEU A 205 17.06 -0.80 -5.14
C LEU A 205 16.13 -1.15 -6.31
N ALA A 206 16.63 -1.11 -7.53
CA ALA A 206 15.98 -1.68 -8.69
C ALA A 206 16.58 -3.04 -9.01
N ILE A 207 15.72 -4.02 -9.19
CA ILE A 207 16.06 -5.44 -9.37
C ILE A 207 15.48 -5.92 -10.70
N ASP A 208 16.23 -6.73 -11.41
CA ASP A 208 15.74 -7.50 -12.54
C ASP A 208 14.69 -8.52 -12.06
N PRO A 209 13.44 -8.41 -12.50
CA PRO A 209 12.36 -9.25 -12.02
C PRO A 209 12.54 -10.74 -12.34
N ALA A 210 13.24 -11.06 -13.43
CA ALA A 210 13.46 -12.43 -13.89
C ALA A 210 14.57 -13.15 -13.13
N THR A 211 15.59 -12.41 -12.68
CA THR A 211 16.80 -13.01 -12.10
C THR A 211 17.04 -12.64 -10.63
N GLY A 212 16.35 -11.62 -10.13
CA GLY A 212 16.56 -11.08 -8.80
C GLY A 212 17.86 -10.30 -8.64
N LYS A 213 18.62 -10.02 -9.70
CA LYS A 213 19.89 -9.28 -9.65
C LYS A 213 19.66 -7.79 -9.57
N ASP A 214 20.57 -7.09 -8.88
CA ASP A 214 20.54 -5.64 -8.81
C ASP A 214 20.83 -5.04 -10.18
N ILE A 215 19.97 -4.11 -10.61
CA ILE A 215 20.19 -3.26 -11.79
C ILE A 215 20.92 -2.00 -11.34
N TRP A 216 20.41 -1.34 -10.31
CA TRP A 216 21.04 -0.21 -9.66
C TRP A 216 20.57 -0.05 -8.20
N LYS A 217 21.42 0.59 -7.39
CA LYS A 217 21.11 1.04 -6.02
C LYS A 217 21.31 2.55 -5.96
N HIS A 218 20.28 3.28 -5.58
CA HIS A 218 20.33 4.73 -5.36
C HIS A 218 20.28 5.04 -3.87
N ILE A 219 21.33 5.67 -3.35
CA ILE A 219 21.36 6.19 -1.98
C ILE A 219 20.51 7.46 -1.94
N ARG A 220 19.61 7.53 -0.97
CA ARG A 220 18.69 8.66 -0.77
C ARG A 220 19.07 9.44 0.50
N PRO A 221 19.91 10.48 0.39
CA PRO A 221 20.30 11.30 1.53
C PRO A 221 19.13 12.15 2.01
N SER A 222 19.10 12.39 3.32
CA SER A 222 18.17 13.35 3.95
C SER A 222 18.84 14.02 5.13
N LEU A 223 18.21 15.09 5.67
CA LEU A 223 18.63 15.77 6.89
C LEU A 223 18.06 15.13 8.16
N ALA A 224 17.25 14.10 8.01
CA ALA A 224 16.62 13.40 9.12
C ALA A 224 17.63 12.64 9.98
N ALA A 225 17.28 12.42 11.23
CA ALA A 225 18.08 11.68 12.20
C ALA A 225 17.20 10.73 13.03
N VAL A 226 17.79 9.66 13.53
CA VAL A 226 17.16 8.66 14.41
C VAL A 226 15.90 8.06 13.75
N GLU A 227 14.74 8.01 14.43
CA GLU A 227 13.50 7.45 13.90
C GLU A 227 12.94 8.23 12.70
N SER A 228 13.24 9.53 12.58
CA SER A 228 12.82 10.34 11.42
C SER A 228 13.45 9.90 10.09
N LEU A 229 14.57 9.16 10.12
CA LEU A 229 15.13 8.48 8.93
C LEU A 229 14.21 7.38 8.40
N GLU A 230 13.41 6.77 9.29
CA GLU A 230 12.64 5.59 8.96
C GLU A 230 11.35 5.96 8.20
N ALA A 231 11.04 5.15 7.17
CA ALA A 231 9.72 5.19 6.56
C ALA A 231 9.25 3.78 6.19
N PHE A 232 7.94 3.62 6.23
CA PHE A 232 7.21 2.38 5.91
C PHE A 232 6.41 2.54 4.62
N SER A 233 6.59 3.68 3.94
CA SER A 233 6.02 3.98 2.63
C SER A 233 6.60 3.07 1.55
N SER A 234 5.88 2.89 0.46
CA SER A 234 6.36 2.21 -0.75
C SER A 234 6.58 3.24 -1.87
N PRO A 235 7.51 3.01 -2.80
CA PRO A 235 7.69 3.90 -3.94
C PRO A 235 6.45 3.89 -4.83
N VAL A 236 6.09 5.05 -5.38
CA VAL A 236 4.94 5.23 -6.26
C VAL A 236 5.42 5.70 -7.63
N PHE A 237 4.84 5.15 -8.68
CA PHE A 237 5.23 5.44 -10.05
C PHE A 237 4.10 6.11 -10.82
N THR A 238 4.45 7.12 -11.61
CA THR A 238 3.50 7.83 -12.48
C THR A 238 4.17 8.29 -13.76
N THR A 239 3.39 8.50 -14.81
CA THR A 239 3.86 9.15 -16.04
C THR A 239 3.37 10.59 -16.06
N TYR A 240 4.28 11.53 -16.27
CA TYR A 240 3.96 12.93 -16.40
C TYR A 240 4.76 13.54 -17.56
N LYS A 241 4.06 14.15 -18.54
CA LYS A 241 4.67 14.74 -19.75
C LYS A 241 5.68 13.77 -20.41
N ASP A 242 5.25 12.53 -20.67
CA ASP A 242 6.03 11.44 -21.25
C ASP A 242 7.25 10.96 -20.43
N GLN A 243 7.44 11.47 -19.23
CA GLN A 243 8.50 11.06 -18.31
C GLN A 243 7.95 10.09 -17.25
N ARG A 244 8.59 8.93 -17.11
CA ARG A 244 8.25 7.99 -16.03
C ARG A 244 8.98 8.39 -14.75
N LEU A 245 8.21 8.73 -13.73
CA LEU A 245 8.67 9.25 -12.44
C LEU A 245 8.47 8.23 -11.33
N MET A 246 9.38 8.23 -10.37
CA MET A 246 9.28 7.50 -9.10
C MET A 246 9.26 8.52 -7.96
N LEU A 247 8.30 8.36 -7.05
CA LEU A 247 8.12 9.23 -5.89
C LEU A 247 8.42 8.45 -4.61
N ILE A 248 9.17 9.07 -3.70
CA ILE A 248 9.61 8.47 -2.44
C ILE A 248 9.36 9.47 -1.31
N SER A 249 8.63 9.04 -0.28
CA SER A 249 8.40 9.84 0.93
C SER A 249 9.04 9.20 2.17
N GLY A 250 9.67 10.01 2.99
CA GLY A 250 10.34 9.63 4.24
C GLY A 250 11.64 10.37 4.44
N GLY A 251 12.27 10.25 5.61
CA GLY A 251 13.45 11.04 5.95
C GLY A 251 13.15 12.54 5.87
N ASP A 252 11.98 12.94 6.38
CA ASP A 252 11.49 14.30 6.48
C ASP A 252 11.29 15.05 5.13
N THR A 253 11.19 14.32 4.00
CA THR A 253 10.98 14.93 2.68
C THR A 253 10.27 13.99 1.70
N LEU A 254 9.64 14.57 0.68
CA LEU A 254 9.18 13.89 -0.52
C LEU A 254 10.19 14.17 -1.64
N THR A 255 10.60 13.13 -2.37
CA THR A 255 11.51 13.27 -3.51
C THR A 255 10.89 12.68 -4.77
N ILE A 256 11.17 13.29 -5.92
CA ILE A 256 10.80 12.83 -7.26
C ILE A 256 12.07 12.40 -7.99
N HIS A 257 12.03 11.23 -8.58
CA HIS A 257 13.16 10.62 -9.27
C HIS A 257 12.78 10.22 -10.69
N GLU A 258 13.76 10.17 -11.57
CA GLU A 258 13.66 9.46 -12.84
C GLU A 258 13.57 7.96 -12.56
N ALA A 259 12.48 7.30 -12.98
CA ALA A 259 12.25 5.89 -12.66
C ALA A 259 13.33 4.96 -13.25
N ALA A 260 13.85 5.26 -14.44
CA ALA A 260 14.82 4.43 -15.13
C ALA A 260 16.16 4.31 -14.39
N THR A 261 16.62 5.40 -13.78
CA THR A 261 17.99 5.53 -13.21
C THR A 261 18.03 5.70 -11.70
N GLY A 262 16.88 6.03 -11.09
CA GLY A 262 16.79 6.41 -9.69
C GLY A 262 17.30 7.83 -9.39
N LYS A 263 17.77 8.59 -10.41
CA LYS A 263 18.29 9.95 -10.24
C LYS A 263 17.22 10.88 -9.69
N GLU A 264 17.54 11.58 -8.61
CA GLU A 264 16.66 12.58 -8.03
C GLU A 264 16.53 13.80 -8.95
N ILE A 265 15.30 14.22 -9.19
CA ILE A 265 14.95 15.39 -10.02
C ILE A 265 14.58 16.56 -9.13
N SER A 266 13.84 16.28 -8.04
CA SER A 266 13.28 17.30 -7.15
C SER A 266 13.04 16.75 -5.75
N ARG A 267 13.01 17.65 -4.78
CA ARG A 267 12.56 17.37 -3.40
C ARG A 267 11.77 18.53 -2.81
N VAL A 268 10.84 18.21 -1.93
CA VAL A 268 10.23 19.20 -1.04
C VAL A 268 11.26 19.57 0.03
N ALA A 269 11.37 20.86 0.34
CA ALA A 269 12.10 21.31 1.52
C ALA A 269 11.57 20.58 2.77
N THR A 270 12.49 20.26 3.68
CA THR A 270 12.16 19.44 4.85
C THR A 270 11.03 20.05 5.68
N TRP A 271 10.05 19.22 6.08
CA TRP A 271 8.99 19.63 7.02
C TRP A 271 9.41 19.52 8.50
N ASN A 272 10.62 19.06 8.75
CA ASN A 272 11.20 18.86 10.08
C ASN A 272 12.66 19.37 10.07
N PRO A 273 12.87 20.71 9.96
CA PRO A 273 14.21 21.26 9.77
C PRO A 273 15.09 21.01 11.00
N PRO A 274 16.40 20.76 10.79
CA PRO A 274 17.37 20.66 11.89
C PRO A 274 17.42 21.93 12.74
N GLY A 275 17.71 21.78 14.04
CA GLY A 275 17.83 22.86 15.00
C GLY A 275 16.83 22.76 16.13
N ASP A 276 16.54 23.91 16.76
CA ASP A 276 15.60 23.97 17.87
C ASP A 276 14.20 23.56 17.42
N GLY A 277 13.62 22.58 18.12
CA GLY A 277 12.31 22.01 17.77
C GLY A 277 12.35 20.81 16.83
N TYR A 278 13.55 20.38 16.37
CA TYR A 278 13.67 19.15 15.57
C TYR A 278 13.06 17.94 16.30
N ASN A 279 12.16 17.21 15.59
CA ASN A 279 11.54 16.02 16.15
C ASN A 279 12.19 14.75 15.57
N LYS A 280 13.04 14.11 16.35
CA LYS A 280 13.73 12.85 15.97
C LYS A 280 12.84 11.62 15.88
N PHE A 281 11.53 11.74 16.15
CA PHE A 281 10.55 10.67 16.15
C PHE A 281 9.51 10.79 15.02
N PHE A 282 9.83 11.48 13.94
CA PHE A 282 8.96 11.75 12.80
C PHE A 282 9.04 10.67 11.71
N ARG A 283 9.06 9.38 12.11
CA ARG A 283 8.94 8.29 11.12
C ARG A 283 7.71 8.47 10.25
N LEU A 284 7.84 8.21 8.95
CA LEU A 284 6.75 8.35 8.00
C LEU A 284 6.16 6.99 7.62
N VAL A 285 4.82 6.88 7.61
CA VAL A 285 4.12 5.65 7.22
C VAL A 285 3.44 5.80 5.88
N PRO A 286 2.66 6.87 5.59
CA PRO A 286 1.95 6.99 4.32
C PRO A 286 2.89 7.07 3.11
N SER A 287 2.54 6.36 2.03
CA SER A 287 3.16 6.58 0.73
C SER A 287 2.68 7.89 0.10
N PRO A 288 3.43 8.50 -0.83
CA PRO A 288 2.92 9.60 -1.62
C PRO A 288 1.75 9.15 -2.49
N VAL A 289 0.88 10.08 -2.87
CA VAL A 289 -0.22 9.83 -3.82
C VAL A 289 -0.20 10.90 -4.90
N VAL A 290 -0.42 10.48 -6.13
CA VAL A 290 -0.41 11.36 -7.30
C VAL A 290 -1.80 11.50 -7.88
N GLY A 291 -2.17 12.73 -8.24
CA GLY A 291 -3.39 13.05 -8.97
C GLY A 291 -3.30 14.42 -9.64
N ASP A 292 -3.82 14.55 -10.85
CA ASP A 292 -3.88 15.81 -11.62
C ASP A 292 -2.54 16.57 -11.73
N GLY A 293 -1.41 15.84 -11.84
CA GLY A 293 -0.08 16.43 -11.93
C GLY A 293 0.49 16.92 -10.58
N ILE A 294 -0.16 16.59 -9.48
CA ILE A 294 0.20 16.95 -8.10
C ILE A 294 0.51 15.68 -7.32
N ALA A 295 1.61 15.67 -6.59
CA ALA A 295 1.92 14.67 -5.57
C ALA A 295 1.60 15.23 -4.19
N ILE A 296 0.92 14.45 -3.35
CA ILE A 296 0.74 14.78 -1.94
C ILE A 296 1.48 13.81 -1.04
N VAL A 297 1.91 14.30 0.10
CA VAL A 297 2.47 13.51 1.20
C VAL A 297 1.87 13.97 2.53
N CYS A 298 1.50 13.01 3.37
CA CYS A 298 1.05 13.29 4.73
C CYS A 298 2.26 13.19 5.65
N ALA A 299 2.71 14.30 6.20
CA ALA A 299 3.78 14.29 7.20
C ALA A 299 3.28 13.73 8.54
N PRO A 300 4.19 13.20 9.40
CA PRO A 300 3.79 12.43 10.59
C PRO A 300 3.08 13.26 11.67
N LYS A 301 2.35 12.57 12.55
CA LYS A 301 1.91 13.08 13.87
C LYS A 301 1.16 14.42 13.84
N ASN A 302 0.04 14.48 13.13
CA ASN A 302 -0.80 15.68 12.99
C ASN A 302 -0.12 16.86 12.26
N SER A 303 0.95 16.59 11.54
CA SER A 303 1.54 17.55 10.62
C SER A 303 0.68 17.72 9.36
N PRO A 304 0.83 18.82 8.62
CA PRO A 304 0.07 19.07 7.41
C PRO A 304 0.26 17.98 6.32
N VAL A 305 -0.68 17.96 5.38
CA VAL A 305 -0.48 17.38 4.06
C VAL A 305 0.21 18.41 3.20
N PHE A 306 1.27 18.01 2.52
CA PHE A 306 2.07 18.86 1.63
C PHE A 306 1.87 18.42 0.18
N ALA A 307 1.87 19.38 -0.73
CA ALA A 307 1.72 19.15 -2.17
C ALA A 307 2.89 19.66 -2.98
N LEU A 308 3.34 18.85 -3.94
CA LEU A 308 4.42 19.15 -4.87
C LEU A 308 3.94 18.90 -6.31
N PRO A 309 4.15 19.85 -7.25
CA PRO A 309 3.86 19.59 -8.64
C PRO A 309 4.91 18.63 -9.24
N LEU A 310 4.48 17.74 -10.13
CA LEU A 310 5.36 16.72 -10.71
C LEU A 310 6.47 17.27 -11.62
N ASP A 311 6.37 18.51 -12.06
CA ASP A 311 7.42 19.19 -12.86
C ASP A 311 8.37 20.05 -12.03
N ALA A 312 8.30 20.00 -10.70
CA ALA A 312 9.25 20.64 -9.81
C ALA A 312 10.69 20.22 -10.11
N LYS A 313 11.64 21.11 -9.87
CA LYS A 313 13.09 20.88 -10.06
C LYS A 313 13.87 21.35 -8.85
N GLY A 314 14.86 20.55 -8.44
CA GLY A 314 15.68 20.87 -7.27
C GLY A 314 14.89 20.88 -5.97
N GLU A 315 15.40 21.57 -4.96
CA GLU A 315 14.66 21.76 -3.70
C GLU A 315 13.62 22.86 -3.87
N THR A 316 12.38 22.58 -3.46
CA THR A 316 11.25 23.48 -3.64
C THR A 316 10.32 23.48 -2.43
N GLN A 317 9.62 24.58 -2.24
CA GLN A 317 8.56 24.66 -1.24
C GLN A 317 7.29 23.95 -1.76
N PRO A 318 6.44 23.43 -0.87
CA PRO A 318 5.12 22.97 -1.25
C PRO A 318 4.31 24.07 -1.95
N ILE A 319 3.55 23.71 -3.00
CA ILE A 319 2.64 24.69 -3.64
C ILE A 319 1.44 25.01 -2.75
N TRP A 320 1.06 24.10 -1.89
CA TRP A 320 0.12 24.30 -0.81
C TRP A 320 0.37 23.27 0.30
N GLN A 321 -0.13 23.58 1.48
CA GLN A 321 -0.21 22.66 2.62
C GLN A 321 -1.53 22.88 3.36
N THR A 322 -1.99 21.84 4.05
CA THR A 322 -3.17 21.98 4.93
C THR A 322 -2.80 22.72 6.22
N GLU A 323 -3.82 23.25 6.93
CA GLU A 323 -3.59 23.85 8.22
C GLU A 323 -3.03 22.84 9.23
N PRO A 324 -2.09 23.22 10.10
CA PRO A 324 -1.60 22.38 11.18
C PRO A 324 -2.74 21.84 12.03
N LYS A 325 -2.75 20.52 12.31
CA LYS A 325 -3.82 19.81 13.02
C LYS A 325 -5.19 19.79 12.29
N GLY A 326 -5.27 20.35 11.09
CA GLY A 326 -6.40 20.25 10.20
C GLY A 326 -6.49 18.85 9.56
N VAL A 327 -6.46 18.78 8.23
CA VAL A 327 -6.41 17.51 7.52
C VAL A 327 -5.02 16.91 7.63
N THR A 328 -4.92 15.72 8.20
CA THR A 328 -3.67 14.99 8.44
C THR A 328 -3.87 13.48 8.21
N SER A 329 -2.79 12.72 8.11
CA SER A 329 -2.79 11.27 8.24
C SER A 329 -1.45 10.79 8.80
N ASP A 330 -1.44 10.04 9.89
CA ASP A 330 -0.20 9.47 10.47
C ASP A 330 0.14 8.10 9.87
N VAL A 331 -0.87 7.29 9.48
CA VAL A 331 -0.67 5.92 8.99
C VAL A 331 -1.35 5.64 7.66
N PRO A 332 -2.66 5.89 7.45
CA PRO A 332 -3.29 5.62 6.18
C PRO A 332 -2.69 6.44 5.04
N THR A 333 -2.34 5.77 3.94
CA THR A 333 -2.00 6.44 2.68
C THR A 333 -3.28 6.97 2.04
N PRO A 334 -3.36 8.24 1.61
CA PRO A 334 -4.52 8.78 0.92
C PRO A 334 -4.89 8.00 -0.35
N ALA A 335 -6.04 8.32 -0.94
CA ALA A 335 -6.41 7.86 -2.27
C ALA A 335 -6.70 9.05 -3.19
N PHE A 336 -6.53 8.83 -4.50
CA PHE A 336 -6.95 9.78 -5.54
C PHE A 336 -8.00 9.14 -6.43
N TYR A 337 -9.09 9.88 -6.69
CA TYR A 337 -10.18 9.38 -7.54
C TYR A 337 -10.97 10.52 -8.15
N LYS A 338 -11.15 10.52 -9.47
CA LYS A 338 -11.95 11.50 -10.23
C LYS A 338 -11.67 12.95 -9.81
N GLY A 339 -10.36 13.33 -9.81
CA GLY A 339 -9.93 14.71 -9.53
C GLY A 339 -10.06 15.14 -8.06
N LYS A 340 -10.08 14.21 -7.10
CA LYS A 340 -10.16 14.51 -5.67
C LYS A 340 -9.22 13.61 -4.86
N PHE A 341 -8.55 14.16 -3.85
CA PHE A 341 -7.84 13.38 -2.86
C PHE A 341 -8.74 13.06 -1.67
N TYR A 342 -8.62 11.83 -1.16
CA TYR A 342 -9.33 11.35 0.03
C TYR A 342 -8.29 11.02 1.10
N VAL A 343 -8.27 11.81 2.17
CA VAL A 343 -7.31 11.71 3.27
C VAL A 343 -8.02 11.22 4.53
N LEU A 344 -7.55 10.10 5.07
CA LEU A 344 -8.11 9.49 6.28
C LEU A 344 -7.18 9.77 7.48
N ASP A 345 -7.62 10.59 8.42
CA ASP A 345 -7.03 10.65 9.75
C ASP A 345 -7.58 9.48 10.58
N GLY A 346 -6.82 8.40 10.61
CA GLY A 346 -7.28 7.17 11.26
C GLY A 346 -7.40 7.29 12.78
N GLY A 347 -6.63 8.15 13.41
CA GLY A 347 -6.69 8.42 14.84
C GLY A 347 -7.92 9.23 15.24
N LYS A 348 -8.19 10.30 14.52
CA LYS A 348 -9.39 11.14 14.71
C LYS A 348 -10.64 10.55 14.05
N LYS A 349 -10.50 9.53 13.18
CA LYS A 349 -11.58 8.89 12.41
C LYS A 349 -12.28 9.87 11.46
N LEU A 350 -11.53 10.80 10.90
CA LEU A 350 -12.01 11.81 9.97
C LEU A 350 -11.58 11.47 8.55
N LEU A 351 -12.54 11.47 7.64
CA LEU A 351 -12.30 11.36 6.20
C LEU A 351 -12.50 12.74 5.57
N SER A 352 -11.49 13.23 4.86
CA SER A 352 -11.51 14.53 4.18
C SER A 352 -11.34 14.38 2.68
N CYS A 353 -12.06 15.19 1.92
CA CYS A 353 -11.96 15.30 0.47
C CYS A 353 -11.32 16.65 0.11
N LEU A 354 -10.26 16.62 -0.70
CA LEU A 354 -9.50 17.82 -1.06
C LEU A 354 -9.45 18.02 -2.58
N GLU A 355 -9.45 19.28 -2.99
CA GLU A 355 -9.18 19.71 -4.35
C GLU A 355 -7.67 19.67 -4.60
N PRO A 356 -7.17 18.99 -5.68
CA PRO A 356 -5.74 18.74 -5.86
C PRO A 356 -4.88 19.99 -6.05
N LYS A 357 -5.35 20.98 -6.80
CA LYS A 357 -4.53 22.13 -7.18
C LYS A 357 -4.32 23.15 -6.08
N THR A 358 -5.28 23.25 -5.14
CA THR A 358 -5.28 24.28 -4.09
C THR A 358 -5.18 23.71 -2.69
N GLY A 359 -5.43 22.40 -2.51
CA GLY A 359 -5.56 21.77 -1.19
C GLY A 359 -6.83 22.16 -0.45
N LYS A 360 -7.77 22.87 -1.12
CA LYS A 360 -9.03 23.26 -0.51
C LYS A 360 -9.80 22.03 -0.05
N VAL A 361 -10.18 22.03 1.23
CA VAL A 361 -11.06 21.01 1.79
C VAL A 361 -12.47 21.22 1.24
N ILE A 362 -12.98 20.25 0.49
CA ILE A 362 -14.34 20.23 -0.04
C ILE A 362 -15.29 19.85 1.09
N TRP A 363 -14.95 18.78 1.81
CA TRP A 363 -15.67 18.34 3.01
C TRP A 363 -14.77 17.52 3.92
N THR A 364 -15.13 17.47 5.19
CA THR A 364 -14.63 16.54 6.20
C THR A 364 -15.80 15.91 6.91
N GLY A 365 -15.76 14.60 7.12
CA GLY A 365 -16.78 13.87 7.83
C GLY A 365 -16.23 12.88 8.83
N GLU A 366 -16.96 12.68 9.91
CA GLU A 366 -16.61 11.72 10.94
C GLU A 366 -17.16 10.33 10.55
N LEU A 367 -16.26 9.32 10.48
CA LEU A 367 -16.66 7.94 10.27
C LEU A 367 -17.24 7.32 11.54
N GLY A 368 -16.77 7.76 12.71
CA GLY A 368 -17.19 7.19 13.99
C GLY A 368 -16.49 5.87 14.32
N GLY A 369 -17.18 5.01 15.06
CA GLY A 369 -16.68 3.70 15.47
C GLY A 369 -15.85 3.70 16.76
N LYS A 370 -15.60 2.50 17.31
CA LYS A 370 -14.97 2.32 18.63
C LYS A 370 -13.44 2.30 18.58
N THR A 371 -12.87 2.09 17.39
CA THR A 371 -11.43 1.94 17.23
C THR A 371 -10.90 2.76 16.05
N LYS A 372 -9.58 2.91 15.96
CA LYS A 372 -8.89 3.67 14.92
C LYS A 372 -8.76 2.90 13.61
N PHE A 373 -8.37 3.61 12.56
CA PHE A 373 -8.06 3.09 11.24
C PHE A 373 -6.55 3.20 11.02
N GLU A 374 -5.92 2.12 10.52
CA GLU A 374 -4.56 2.15 9.97
C GLU A 374 -4.51 1.58 8.54
N SER A 375 -5.60 0.96 8.06
CA SER A 375 -5.74 0.64 6.64
C SER A 375 -5.91 1.91 5.82
N SER A 376 -5.43 1.89 4.59
CA SER A 376 -5.59 2.99 3.65
C SER A 376 -6.96 2.93 2.97
N PRO A 377 -7.61 4.06 2.68
CA PRO A 377 -8.86 4.07 1.93
C PRO A 377 -8.68 3.50 0.52
N THR A 378 -9.67 2.75 0.06
CA THR A 378 -9.79 2.30 -1.33
C THR A 378 -11.00 2.96 -1.94
N VAL A 379 -10.88 3.50 -3.17
CA VAL A 379 -11.95 4.25 -3.81
C VAL A 379 -12.31 3.62 -5.16
N ALA A 380 -13.59 3.28 -5.32
CA ALA A 380 -14.13 2.76 -6.57
C ALA A 380 -15.66 2.93 -6.59
N ASP A 381 -16.24 2.98 -7.79
CA ASP A 381 -17.71 3.04 -7.98
C ASP A 381 -18.38 4.16 -7.16
N ASP A 382 -17.75 5.34 -7.13
CA ASP A 382 -18.15 6.50 -6.34
C ASP A 382 -18.34 6.22 -4.83
N LYS A 383 -17.54 5.30 -4.29
CA LYS A 383 -17.51 4.92 -2.88
C LYS A 383 -16.08 4.90 -2.33
N VAL A 384 -15.91 5.36 -1.09
CA VAL A 384 -14.67 5.25 -0.30
C VAL A 384 -14.86 4.17 0.74
N TYR A 385 -14.01 3.16 0.72
CA TYR A 385 -14.02 2.04 1.68
C TYR A 385 -12.88 2.22 2.67
N CYS A 386 -13.18 2.28 3.96
CA CYS A 386 -12.22 2.39 5.06
C CYS A 386 -12.42 1.23 6.04
N VAL A 387 -11.36 0.52 6.41
CA VAL A 387 -11.42 -0.60 7.37
C VAL A 387 -10.77 -0.18 8.68
N ASN A 388 -11.42 -0.40 9.81
CA ASN A 388 -10.83 -0.15 11.11
C ASN A 388 -10.16 -1.41 11.71
N PHE A 389 -9.54 -1.27 12.88
CA PHE A 389 -8.82 -2.36 13.57
C PHE A 389 -9.66 -3.60 13.86
N TRP A 390 -10.97 -3.46 13.99
CA TRP A 390 -11.88 -4.56 14.27
C TRP A 390 -12.43 -5.23 13.01
N GLY A 391 -12.08 -4.71 11.83
CA GLY A 391 -12.59 -5.22 10.55
C GLY A 391 -13.97 -4.68 10.20
N GLU A 392 -14.40 -3.59 10.84
CA GLU A 392 -15.58 -2.85 10.40
C GLU A 392 -15.22 -2.03 9.16
N VAL A 393 -16.02 -2.15 8.10
CA VAL A 393 -15.84 -1.42 6.84
C VAL A 393 -16.82 -0.29 6.75
N TYR A 394 -16.31 0.92 6.75
CA TYR A 394 -17.08 2.16 6.59
C TYR A 394 -17.08 2.53 5.12
N VAL A 395 -18.27 2.76 4.57
CA VAL A 395 -18.44 3.12 3.15
C VAL A 395 -19.01 4.54 3.10
N ALA A 396 -18.24 5.47 2.59
CA ALA A 396 -18.66 6.84 2.34
C ALA A 396 -18.85 7.07 0.85
N LYS A 397 -19.66 8.05 0.48
CA LYS A 397 -19.85 8.48 -0.91
C LYS A 397 -18.60 9.24 -1.39
N ALA A 398 -18.04 8.80 -2.51
CA ALA A 398 -17.00 9.53 -3.23
C ALA A 398 -17.61 10.47 -4.28
N ASN A 399 -16.78 11.33 -4.87
CA ASN A 399 -17.16 12.25 -5.94
C ASN A 399 -18.40 13.11 -5.61
N SER A 400 -18.48 13.56 -4.36
CA SER A 400 -19.57 14.35 -3.80
C SER A 400 -19.04 15.69 -3.27
N ASP A 401 -19.88 16.70 -3.15
CA ASP A 401 -19.55 18.02 -2.58
C ASP A 401 -19.82 18.09 -1.08
N GLN A 402 -20.34 17.02 -0.49
CA GLN A 402 -20.57 16.87 0.94
C GLN A 402 -20.30 15.45 1.40
N PHE A 403 -19.96 15.29 2.68
CA PHE A 403 -19.79 13.98 3.29
C PHE A 403 -21.12 13.26 3.44
N GLU A 404 -21.15 11.99 3.04
CA GLU A 404 -22.29 11.09 3.24
C GLU A 404 -21.76 9.69 3.61
N LEU A 405 -22.02 9.22 4.82
CA LEU A 405 -21.75 7.86 5.25
C LEU A 405 -22.90 6.94 4.78
N LEU A 406 -22.59 6.04 3.85
CA LEU A 406 -23.58 5.15 3.23
C LEU A 406 -23.88 3.93 4.10
N SER A 407 -22.87 3.39 4.78
CA SER A 407 -23.02 2.20 5.63
C SER A 407 -21.80 1.95 6.52
N VAL A 408 -22.02 1.12 7.53
CA VAL A 408 -20.98 0.46 8.33
C VAL A 408 -21.25 -1.05 8.28
N ASN A 409 -20.24 -1.82 7.88
CA ASN A 409 -20.36 -3.24 7.58
C ASN A 409 -19.40 -4.04 8.47
N GLU A 410 -19.92 -4.97 9.25
CA GLU A 410 -19.11 -5.81 10.15
C GLU A 410 -18.53 -7.01 9.38
N MET A 411 -17.19 -7.01 9.17
CA MET A 411 -16.47 -8.08 8.50
C MET A 411 -15.44 -8.77 9.40
N GLY A 412 -15.16 -8.21 10.57
CA GLY A 412 -14.31 -8.84 11.58
C GLY A 412 -15.02 -10.03 12.24
N ASN A 413 -14.29 -10.73 13.09
CA ASN A 413 -14.80 -11.86 13.86
C ASN A 413 -15.66 -11.43 15.08
N GLY A 414 -15.97 -10.13 15.21
CA GLY A 414 -16.74 -9.56 16.33
C GLY A 414 -15.95 -9.46 17.64
N SER A 415 -14.71 -9.89 17.66
CA SER A 415 -13.85 -9.87 18.84
C SER A 415 -12.86 -8.71 18.75
N LYS A 416 -12.61 -8.08 19.91
CA LYS A 416 -11.49 -7.15 20.05
C LYS A 416 -10.19 -7.92 19.81
N PRO A 417 -9.29 -7.42 18.95
CA PRO A 417 -7.98 -8.06 18.73
C PRO A 417 -7.22 -8.23 20.06
N ASN A 418 -6.53 -9.37 20.21
CA ASN A 418 -5.66 -9.64 21.33
C ASN A 418 -4.34 -8.87 21.20
N GLY A 419 -4.41 -7.55 21.33
CA GLY A 419 -3.25 -6.67 21.16
C GLY A 419 -3.17 -5.99 19.80
N ASN A 420 -2.14 -5.17 19.61
CA ASN A 420 -1.97 -4.33 18.43
C ASN A 420 -1.64 -5.14 17.17
N ALA A 421 -0.85 -6.21 17.31
CA ALA A 421 -0.39 -7.02 16.18
C ALA A 421 -1.54 -7.77 15.46
N ASP A 422 -2.62 -8.08 16.18
CA ASP A 422 -3.77 -8.81 15.66
C ASP A 422 -4.83 -7.88 15.05
N SER A 423 -4.58 -6.58 15.00
CA SER A 423 -5.50 -5.59 14.41
C SER A 423 -5.51 -5.67 12.88
N VAL A 424 -6.69 -5.43 12.30
CA VAL A 424 -6.83 -5.37 10.83
C VAL A 424 -6.18 -4.10 10.31
N ARG A 425 -5.19 -4.25 9.42
CA ARG A 425 -4.46 -3.16 8.78
C ARG A 425 -4.45 -3.25 7.25
N ALA A 426 -4.85 -4.40 6.70
CA ALA A 426 -4.93 -4.58 5.26
C ALA A 426 -5.99 -3.65 4.65
N SER A 427 -5.62 -2.96 3.58
CA SER A 427 -6.57 -2.23 2.74
C SER A 427 -7.39 -3.20 1.87
N ILE A 428 -8.51 -2.74 1.35
CA ILE A 428 -9.36 -3.53 0.45
C ILE A 428 -8.78 -3.51 -0.96
N SER A 429 -8.77 -4.66 -1.62
CA SER A 429 -8.51 -4.75 -3.06
C SER A 429 -9.82 -4.91 -3.83
N VAL A 430 -9.82 -4.50 -5.09
CA VAL A 430 -11.00 -4.51 -5.95
C VAL A 430 -10.69 -5.23 -7.25
N SER A 431 -11.56 -6.13 -7.68
CA SER A 431 -11.50 -6.80 -8.97
C SER A 431 -12.83 -7.51 -9.25
N ASP A 432 -13.24 -7.58 -10.51
CA ASP A 432 -14.40 -8.35 -10.94
C ASP A 432 -15.68 -7.99 -10.16
N SER A 433 -15.98 -6.68 -10.09
CA SER A 433 -17.11 -6.11 -9.35
C SER A 433 -17.23 -6.63 -7.91
N SER A 434 -16.10 -6.94 -7.30
CA SER A 434 -16.03 -7.50 -5.95
C SER A 434 -14.95 -6.81 -5.12
N LEU A 435 -15.19 -6.76 -3.82
CA LEU A 435 -14.22 -6.37 -2.79
C LEU A 435 -13.53 -7.61 -2.25
N PHE A 436 -12.22 -7.54 -2.08
CA PHE A 436 -11.43 -8.57 -1.42
C PHE A 436 -10.93 -8.01 -0.09
N ILE A 437 -11.48 -8.53 1.00
CA ILE A 437 -11.30 -8.00 2.35
C ILE A 437 -10.54 -9.03 3.18
N ARG A 438 -9.34 -8.67 3.62
CA ARG A 438 -8.56 -9.44 4.58
C ARG A 438 -8.82 -8.91 5.99
N THR A 439 -9.29 -9.77 6.87
CA THR A 439 -9.40 -9.51 8.30
C THR A 439 -8.28 -10.22 9.08
N GLN A 440 -8.47 -10.45 10.38
CA GLN A 440 -7.46 -11.11 11.22
C GLN A 440 -7.09 -12.51 10.70
N ASP A 441 -8.09 -13.35 10.47
CA ASP A 441 -7.96 -14.77 10.18
C ASP A 441 -8.70 -15.21 8.91
N LYS A 442 -9.27 -14.25 8.16
CA LYS A 442 -10.12 -14.57 7.00
C LYS A 442 -9.84 -13.66 5.81
N LEU A 443 -10.07 -14.24 4.63
CA LEU A 443 -10.20 -13.52 3.38
C LEU A 443 -11.61 -13.68 2.84
N PHE A 444 -12.25 -12.58 2.50
CA PHE A 444 -13.60 -12.54 1.95
C PHE A 444 -13.57 -12.02 0.51
N ARG A 445 -14.40 -12.61 -0.35
CA ARG A 445 -14.85 -11.98 -1.59
C ARG A 445 -16.28 -11.51 -1.39
N VAL A 446 -16.50 -10.22 -1.54
CA VAL A 446 -17.80 -9.56 -1.35
C VAL A 446 -18.23 -8.90 -2.65
N GLY A 447 -19.43 -9.18 -3.12
CA GLY A 447 -19.94 -8.64 -4.38
C GLY A 447 -21.35 -9.14 -4.70
N LYS A 448 -21.89 -8.70 -5.83
CA LYS A 448 -23.19 -9.16 -6.34
C LYS A 448 -23.11 -10.56 -6.98
#